data_c75700d0a6b994271e8a1a850d214c05
#
_entry.id   c75700d0a6b994271e8a1a850d214c05
#
_cell.length_a   1.000
_cell.length_b   1.000
_cell.length_c   1.000
_cell.angle_alpha   90.00
_cell.angle_beta   90.00
_cell.angle_gamma   90.00
#
_symmetry.space_group_name_H-M   'P 1'
#
loop_
_entity.id
_entity.type
_entity.pdbx_description
1 polymer ?
#
loop_
_entity_poly.entity_id
_entity_poly.type
_entity_poly.pdbx_seq_one_letter_code
_entity_poly.pdbx_strand_id
1 'polypeptide(L)'
;MEINCSEKELFIFKKVAHAAEELGLETYLIGGFVRDKFIGRDTKDADIVCVGDGIKLAKEVSKRFNPVPPVSVYKTYGTAHIKVSPGGENVLSAEGLDGAFDLEFVGARKESYKYHSRNPDVVPGTLEDDQLRRDFTINALAISLNKSNYGKLVDPFGGLRDLEKKIIKTPLDPLQTFSDDPLRMMRAIRFATQLDFAIEAKTLQAISDNSYRINIISQERITDELNKIISSPKPSIGFDLLYQTGLLHIIFPQMVDLAGAEYKDGVGHKDNFYHTLQVVDNLSMKTNDLWLRWAAVLHDIAKPVTKKFEEGHGWTFHGHEVVGGKMVPKIFAKLKLPQNEKMRMVRRLVELHLRPIGLSKEEITDSAIRRLLFDAGEDFDALMMLCEADITSKNRYKVKKYMANFQLVRQRCEEVEEKDRIRNWQPPITGEMIMEIFGIPPSKPVGVLKNYIKDAILDGHIENNYDAAYDFMIDKAKELGIEPQNLKTLNRK
;
A
#
# COMPACT_ATOMS: atom_id res chain seq x y z
N MET A 1 -32.00 11.52 -14.92
CA MET A 1 -31.25 11.19 -13.70
C MET A 1 -30.28 12.36 -13.44
N GLU A 2 -30.22 12.86 -12.24
CA GLU A 2 -29.39 14.05 -11.90
C GLU A 2 -27.89 13.76 -11.85
N ILE A 3 -27.50 12.47 -11.96
CA ILE A 3 -26.11 12.05 -12.15
C ILE A 3 -25.91 11.49 -13.57
N ASN A 4 -24.69 11.64 -14.09
CA ASN A 4 -24.35 11.13 -15.42
C ASN A 4 -24.05 9.64 -15.34
N CYS A 5 -24.96 8.81 -15.86
CA CYS A 5 -24.82 7.37 -15.94
C CYS A 5 -24.70 6.91 -17.39
N SER A 6 -23.91 5.87 -17.63
CA SER A 6 -23.83 5.19 -18.91
C SER A 6 -25.14 4.46 -19.23
N GLU A 7 -25.38 4.12 -20.51
CA GLU A 7 -26.56 3.32 -20.92
C GLU A 7 -26.61 1.98 -20.17
N LYS A 8 -25.47 1.37 -19.93
CA LYS A 8 -25.35 0.11 -19.18
C LYS A 8 -25.80 0.26 -17.73
N GLU A 9 -25.35 1.29 -17.05
CA GLU A 9 -25.79 1.61 -15.67
C GLU A 9 -27.27 1.91 -15.61
N LEU A 10 -27.79 2.71 -16.54
CA LEU A 10 -29.22 3.03 -16.62
C LEU A 10 -30.07 1.77 -16.83
N PHE A 11 -29.60 0.82 -17.66
CA PHE A 11 -30.27 -0.46 -17.87
C PHE A 11 -30.33 -1.28 -16.56
N ILE A 12 -29.23 -1.36 -15.83
CA ILE A 12 -29.17 -2.04 -14.53
C ILE A 12 -30.13 -1.38 -13.53
N PHE A 13 -30.06 -0.06 -13.39
CA PHE A 13 -30.87 0.67 -12.39
C PHE A 13 -32.37 0.62 -12.70
N LYS A 14 -32.77 0.57 -13.97
CA LYS A 14 -34.18 0.31 -14.35
C LYS A 14 -34.66 -1.05 -13.86
N LYS A 15 -33.84 -2.11 -13.96
CA LYS A 15 -34.19 -3.43 -13.43
C LYS A 15 -34.33 -3.43 -11.91
N VAL A 16 -33.46 -2.70 -11.21
CA VAL A 16 -33.56 -2.49 -9.75
C VAL A 16 -34.86 -1.75 -9.41
N ALA A 17 -35.16 -0.64 -10.11
CA ALA A 17 -36.37 0.15 -9.90
C ALA A 17 -37.65 -0.68 -10.09
N HIS A 18 -37.72 -1.48 -11.15
CA HIS A 18 -38.88 -2.36 -11.40
C HIS A 18 -39.05 -3.43 -10.31
N ALA A 19 -37.94 -4.05 -9.85
CA ALA A 19 -37.99 -5.03 -8.77
C ALA A 19 -38.48 -4.39 -7.46
N ALA A 20 -37.99 -3.20 -7.16
CA ALA A 20 -38.37 -2.44 -5.98
C ALA A 20 -39.87 -2.02 -6.02
N GLU A 21 -40.37 -1.56 -7.18
CA GLU A 21 -41.79 -1.20 -7.37
C GLU A 21 -42.71 -2.40 -7.11
N GLU A 22 -42.38 -3.59 -7.65
CA GLU A 22 -43.16 -4.82 -7.43
C GLU A 22 -43.19 -5.26 -5.98
N LEU A 23 -42.10 -5.03 -5.25
CA LEU A 23 -41.99 -5.34 -3.82
C LEU A 23 -42.57 -4.24 -2.92
N GLY A 24 -42.95 -3.10 -3.48
CA GLY A 24 -43.42 -1.92 -2.73
C GLY A 24 -42.33 -1.31 -1.84
N LEU A 25 -41.07 -1.36 -2.27
CA LEU A 25 -39.93 -0.89 -1.50
C LEU A 25 -39.39 0.45 -2.05
N GLU A 26 -39.34 1.48 -1.23
CA GLU A 26 -38.59 2.70 -1.56
C GLU A 26 -37.10 2.35 -1.68
N THR A 27 -36.47 2.76 -2.79
CA THR A 27 -35.12 2.33 -3.13
C THR A 27 -34.29 3.45 -3.73
N TYR A 28 -32.99 3.48 -3.40
CA TYR A 28 -32.09 4.57 -3.74
C TYR A 28 -30.69 4.04 -4.04
N LEU A 29 -29.99 4.65 -5.01
CA LEU A 29 -28.53 4.60 -5.10
C LEU A 29 -27.96 5.51 -4.04
N ILE A 30 -26.84 5.14 -3.39
CA ILE A 30 -26.32 5.95 -2.28
C ILE A 30 -24.79 5.84 -2.18
N GLY A 31 -24.18 6.78 -1.48
CA GLY A 31 -22.79 6.64 -1.05
C GLY A 31 -21.74 7.00 -2.08
N GLY A 32 -20.68 6.20 -2.12
CA GLY A 32 -19.50 6.43 -2.96
C GLY A 32 -19.82 6.53 -4.44
N PHE A 33 -20.72 5.69 -4.94
CA PHE A 33 -21.18 5.73 -6.33
C PHE A 33 -21.73 7.07 -6.71
N VAL A 34 -22.70 7.60 -5.93
CA VAL A 34 -23.36 8.88 -6.21
C VAL A 34 -22.34 10.02 -6.16
N ARG A 35 -21.50 10.05 -5.13
CA ARG A 35 -20.42 11.03 -5.02
C ARG A 35 -19.50 11.02 -6.23
N ASP A 36 -19.02 9.82 -6.62
CA ASP A 36 -18.02 9.70 -7.69
C ASP A 36 -18.61 10.09 -9.05
N LYS A 37 -19.90 9.83 -9.30
CA LYS A 37 -20.60 10.32 -10.49
C LYS A 37 -20.66 11.85 -10.56
N PHE A 38 -20.88 12.56 -9.45
CA PHE A 38 -20.86 14.02 -9.43
C PHE A 38 -19.49 14.62 -9.72
N ILE A 39 -18.41 13.95 -9.32
CA ILE A 39 -17.03 14.43 -9.58
C ILE A 39 -16.37 13.82 -10.82
N GLY A 40 -17.15 13.08 -11.63
CA GLY A 40 -16.67 12.52 -12.90
C GLY A 40 -15.64 11.39 -12.73
N ARG A 41 -15.70 10.63 -11.64
CA ARG A 41 -14.84 9.45 -11.41
C ARG A 41 -15.58 8.19 -11.82
N ASP A 42 -14.87 7.29 -12.49
CA ASP A 42 -15.41 5.98 -12.82
C ASP A 42 -15.52 5.10 -11.57
N THR A 43 -16.62 4.36 -11.49
CA THR A 43 -16.87 3.39 -10.43
C THR A 43 -17.51 2.14 -11.03
N LYS A 44 -17.15 0.98 -10.48
CA LYS A 44 -17.64 -0.35 -10.93
C LYS A 44 -18.61 -0.98 -9.93
N ASP A 45 -18.92 -0.29 -8.85
CA ASP A 45 -19.76 -0.73 -7.74
C ASP A 45 -20.79 0.32 -7.37
N ALA A 46 -22.01 -0.11 -7.08
CA ALA A 46 -23.05 0.77 -6.59
C ALA A 46 -23.73 0.18 -5.35
N ASP A 47 -23.84 1.03 -4.32
CA ASP A 47 -24.59 0.76 -3.11
C ASP A 47 -26.06 1.09 -3.35
N ILE A 48 -26.96 0.14 -3.04
CA ILE A 48 -28.39 0.27 -3.15
C ILE A 48 -28.98 0.12 -1.76
N VAL A 49 -29.64 1.16 -1.28
CA VAL A 49 -30.40 1.13 -0.03
C VAL A 49 -31.88 1.05 -0.33
N CYS A 50 -32.63 0.19 0.37
CA CYS A 50 -34.08 0.18 0.32
C CYS A 50 -34.69 0.30 1.73
N VAL A 51 -35.85 0.92 1.84
CA VAL A 51 -36.61 0.94 3.08
C VAL A 51 -37.35 -0.41 3.21
N GLY A 52 -36.67 -1.37 3.85
CA GLY A 52 -37.15 -2.75 3.99
C GLY A 52 -36.04 -3.78 3.83
N ASP A 53 -36.35 -4.96 3.28
CA ASP A 53 -35.43 -6.11 3.18
C ASP A 53 -34.58 -6.03 1.90
N GLY A 54 -33.31 -5.61 2.07
CA GLY A 54 -32.34 -5.54 0.97
C GLY A 54 -31.97 -6.91 0.38
N ILE A 55 -32.00 -7.98 1.16
CA ILE A 55 -31.75 -9.34 0.67
C ILE A 55 -32.89 -9.80 -0.24
N LYS A 56 -34.14 -9.49 0.14
CA LYS A 56 -35.31 -9.80 -0.69
C LYS A 56 -35.25 -9.04 -2.01
N LEU A 57 -34.90 -7.75 -1.97
CA LEU A 57 -34.72 -6.93 -3.16
C LEU A 57 -33.63 -7.50 -4.08
N ALA A 58 -32.47 -7.83 -3.54
CA ALA A 58 -31.36 -8.42 -4.32
C ALA A 58 -31.76 -9.68 -5.06
N LYS A 59 -32.48 -10.61 -4.38
CA LYS A 59 -32.99 -11.85 -4.99
C LYS A 59 -33.97 -11.56 -6.12
N GLU A 60 -34.84 -10.58 -5.98
CA GLU A 60 -35.82 -10.21 -7.03
C GLU A 60 -35.12 -9.52 -8.21
N VAL A 61 -34.13 -8.68 -7.96
CA VAL A 61 -33.31 -8.05 -9.00
C VAL A 61 -32.53 -9.11 -9.79
N SER A 62 -31.93 -10.08 -9.13
CA SER A 62 -31.18 -11.19 -9.78
C SER A 62 -31.99 -11.90 -10.83
N LYS A 63 -33.28 -12.22 -10.57
CA LYS A 63 -34.19 -12.90 -11.53
C LYS A 63 -34.41 -12.13 -12.83
N ARG A 64 -34.12 -10.82 -12.87
CA ARG A 64 -34.33 -9.95 -14.04
C ARG A 64 -33.16 -9.93 -15.01
N PHE A 65 -32.11 -10.67 -14.71
CA PHE A 65 -30.95 -10.84 -15.59
C PHE A 65 -30.96 -12.23 -16.23
N ASN A 66 -30.40 -12.33 -17.43
CA ASN A 66 -30.20 -13.59 -18.12
C ASN A 66 -28.77 -13.65 -18.66
N PRO A 67 -27.92 -14.57 -18.16
CA PRO A 67 -28.22 -15.57 -17.13
C PRO A 67 -28.48 -14.92 -15.75
N VAL A 68 -29.19 -15.65 -14.89
CA VAL A 68 -29.48 -15.20 -13.51
C VAL A 68 -28.19 -15.21 -12.69
N PRO A 69 -27.67 -14.05 -12.23
CA PRO A 69 -26.46 -14.00 -11.44
C PRO A 69 -26.69 -14.58 -10.04
N PRO A 70 -25.70 -15.23 -9.42
CA PRO A 70 -25.79 -15.69 -8.04
C PRO A 70 -25.88 -14.51 -7.07
N VAL A 71 -26.67 -14.67 -6.01
CA VAL A 71 -26.82 -13.69 -4.94
C VAL A 71 -25.98 -14.15 -3.74
N SER A 72 -24.93 -13.41 -3.42
CA SER A 72 -24.13 -13.62 -2.20
C SER A 72 -24.81 -12.91 -1.02
N VAL A 73 -25.21 -13.67 0.01
CA VAL A 73 -25.99 -13.16 1.13
C VAL A 73 -25.15 -13.16 2.41
N TYR A 74 -25.06 -11.99 3.08
CA TYR A 74 -24.37 -11.80 4.35
C TYR A 74 -25.39 -11.49 5.45
N LYS A 75 -26.03 -12.56 5.97
CA LYS A 75 -27.16 -12.47 6.92
C LYS A 75 -26.83 -11.65 8.16
N THR A 76 -25.62 -11.77 8.70
CA THR A 76 -25.16 -11.04 9.90
C THR A 76 -25.19 -9.52 9.71
N TYR A 77 -24.99 -9.05 8.50
CA TYR A 77 -24.96 -7.63 8.13
C TYR A 77 -26.23 -7.15 7.46
N GLY A 78 -27.15 -8.06 7.13
CA GLY A 78 -28.36 -7.75 6.37
C GLY A 78 -28.09 -7.26 4.95
N THR A 79 -26.95 -7.66 4.34
CA THR A 79 -26.54 -7.24 3.00
C THR A 79 -26.55 -8.39 2.01
N ALA A 80 -26.69 -8.06 0.73
CA ALA A 80 -26.55 -9.00 -0.37
C ALA A 80 -25.81 -8.37 -1.55
N HIS A 81 -25.01 -9.16 -2.26
CA HIS A 81 -24.23 -8.72 -3.42
C HIS A 81 -24.63 -9.50 -4.68
N ILE A 82 -24.65 -8.80 -5.81
CA ILE A 82 -24.86 -9.36 -7.14
C ILE A 82 -23.81 -8.79 -8.08
N LYS A 83 -23.13 -9.64 -8.85
CA LYS A 83 -22.27 -9.20 -9.97
C LYS A 83 -23.07 -9.36 -11.27
N VAL A 84 -23.21 -8.28 -12.02
CA VAL A 84 -23.98 -8.25 -13.27
C VAL A 84 -23.08 -7.82 -14.44
N SER A 85 -23.26 -8.49 -15.58
CA SER A 85 -22.66 -8.07 -16.86
C SER A 85 -23.70 -7.36 -17.71
N PRO A 86 -23.44 -6.15 -18.18
CA PRO A 86 -24.41 -5.34 -18.91
C PRO A 86 -24.77 -5.86 -20.30
N GLY A 87 -24.07 -6.85 -20.83
CA GLY A 87 -24.24 -7.36 -22.20
C GLY A 87 -24.99 -8.71 -22.35
N GLY A 88 -25.45 -9.31 -21.25
CA GLY A 88 -26.16 -10.63 -21.33
C GLY A 88 -25.27 -11.82 -21.74
N GLU A 89 -23.96 -11.67 -21.81
CA GLU A 89 -23.02 -12.75 -22.09
C GLU A 89 -22.53 -13.43 -20.80
N ASN A 90 -22.34 -14.74 -20.86
CA ASN A 90 -21.95 -15.59 -19.74
C ASN A 90 -20.65 -15.10 -19.03
N VAL A 91 -20.76 -14.61 -17.81
CA VAL A 91 -19.63 -14.25 -16.94
C VAL A 91 -19.15 -15.50 -16.16
N LEU A 92 -19.03 -16.64 -16.81
CA LEU A 92 -18.54 -17.88 -16.19
C LEU A 92 -17.09 -18.23 -16.57
N SER A 93 -16.40 -17.39 -17.37
CA SER A 93 -14.96 -17.55 -17.62
C SER A 93 -14.17 -16.53 -16.82
N ALA A 94 -13.15 -16.99 -16.09
CA ALA A 94 -12.24 -16.15 -15.30
C ALA A 94 -11.51 -15.07 -16.12
N GLU A 95 -11.61 -15.09 -17.44
CA GLU A 95 -11.01 -14.14 -18.38
C GLU A 95 -11.95 -13.02 -18.84
N GLY A 96 -13.25 -13.05 -18.46
CA GLY A 96 -14.30 -12.13 -18.94
C GLY A 96 -14.82 -11.11 -17.92
N LEU A 97 -14.07 -10.81 -16.84
CA LEU A 97 -14.48 -9.85 -15.78
C LEU A 97 -14.30 -8.37 -16.15
N ASP A 98 -13.79 -8.05 -17.33
CA ASP A 98 -13.70 -6.68 -17.82
C ASP A 98 -15.09 -6.16 -18.20
N GLY A 99 -15.72 -5.41 -17.24
CA GLY A 99 -17.03 -4.78 -17.42
C GLY A 99 -18.12 -5.27 -16.49
N ALA A 100 -17.87 -6.22 -15.58
CA ALA A 100 -18.83 -6.61 -14.55
C ALA A 100 -19.06 -5.44 -13.57
N PHE A 101 -20.34 -5.24 -13.19
CA PHE A 101 -20.77 -4.21 -12.25
C PHE A 101 -21.24 -4.88 -10.95
N ASP A 102 -20.72 -4.42 -9.83
CA ASP A 102 -21.04 -4.97 -8.51
C ASP A 102 -22.19 -4.16 -7.87
N LEU A 103 -23.22 -4.83 -7.40
CA LEU A 103 -24.37 -4.22 -6.73
C LEU A 103 -24.44 -4.73 -5.31
N GLU A 104 -24.29 -3.83 -4.34
CA GLU A 104 -24.51 -4.11 -2.92
C GLU A 104 -25.90 -3.63 -2.50
N PHE A 105 -26.70 -4.52 -1.90
CA PHE A 105 -28.03 -4.22 -1.42
C PHE A 105 -28.06 -4.25 0.10
N VAL A 106 -28.65 -3.20 0.69
CA VAL A 106 -28.80 -3.07 2.15
C VAL A 106 -30.17 -2.49 2.49
N GLY A 107 -30.77 -2.95 3.58
CA GLY A 107 -31.96 -2.31 4.15
C GLY A 107 -31.56 -1.02 4.89
N ALA A 108 -32.36 0.04 4.72
CA ALA A 108 -32.20 1.27 5.47
C ALA A 108 -32.30 0.99 6.98
N ARG A 109 -31.38 1.56 7.75
CA ARG A 109 -31.24 1.22 9.17
C ARG A 109 -30.83 2.42 10.00
N LYS A 110 -31.27 2.36 11.26
CA LYS A 110 -30.80 3.24 12.32
C LYS A 110 -29.79 2.47 13.18
N GLU A 111 -28.72 3.14 13.56
CA GLU A 111 -27.63 2.57 14.38
C GLU A 111 -27.56 3.30 15.72
N SER A 112 -27.32 2.55 16.80
CA SER A 112 -26.99 3.09 18.11
C SER A 112 -25.75 2.41 18.66
N TYR A 113 -24.84 3.18 19.28
CA TYR A 113 -23.53 2.72 19.68
C TYR A 113 -23.35 2.72 21.19
N LYS A 114 -22.63 1.72 21.71
CA LYS A 114 -22.16 1.69 23.09
C LYS A 114 -20.74 2.23 23.16
N TYR A 115 -20.42 3.02 24.16
CA TYR A 115 -19.13 3.70 24.29
C TYR A 115 -17.89 2.78 24.13
N HIS A 116 -17.98 1.54 24.61
CA HIS A 116 -16.86 0.58 24.57
C HIS A 116 -16.88 -0.35 23.34
N SER A 117 -17.81 -0.15 22.41
CA SER A 117 -17.96 -1.00 21.21
C SER A 117 -18.23 -0.14 19.99
N ARG A 118 -17.52 -0.46 18.90
CA ARG A 118 -17.80 0.10 17.57
C ARG A 118 -18.90 -0.66 16.82
N ASN A 119 -19.38 -1.79 17.36
CA ASN A 119 -20.47 -2.56 16.75
C ASN A 119 -21.79 -1.95 17.19
N PRO A 120 -22.59 -1.40 16.26
CA PRO A 120 -23.87 -0.80 16.59
C PRO A 120 -24.93 -1.87 16.89
N ASP A 121 -25.88 -1.51 17.74
CA ASP A 121 -27.19 -2.13 17.74
C ASP A 121 -27.99 -1.56 16.56
N VAL A 122 -28.51 -2.41 15.68
CA VAL A 122 -29.13 -2.03 14.40
C VAL A 122 -30.61 -2.34 14.43
N VAL A 123 -31.42 -1.36 14.02
CA VAL A 123 -32.86 -1.52 13.80
C VAL A 123 -33.26 -0.98 12.42
N PRO A 124 -34.35 -1.49 11.80
CA PRO A 124 -34.87 -0.92 10.55
C PRO A 124 -35.13 0.59 10.71
N GLY A 125 -34.81 1.35 9.68
CA GLY A 125 -34.91 2.81 9.68
C GLY A 125 -35.44 3.36 8.35
N THR A 126 -35.58 4.67 8.29
CA THR A 126 -35.89 5.43 7.07
C THR A 126 -34.62 5.68 6.24
N LEU A 127 -34.78 6.21 5.02
CA LEU A 127 -33.64 6.69 4.23
C LEU A 127 -32.83 7.76 4.99
N GLU A 128 -33.50 8.69 5.66
CA GLU A 128 -32.85 9.76 6.41
C GLU A 128 -32.03 9.20 7.58
N ASP A 129 -32.55 8.20 8.31
CA ASP A 129 -31.77 7.48 9.35
C ASP A 129 -30.51 6.86 8.77
N ASP A 130 -30.59 6.24 7.57
CA ASP A 130 -29.44 5.64 6.89
C ASP A 130 -28.43 6.67 6.43
N GLN A 131 -28.89 7.80 5.90
CA GLN A 131 -28.00 8.90 5.50
C GLN A 131 -27.33 9.57 6.71
N LEU A 132 -28.06 9.73 7.80
CA LEU A 132 -27.59 10.40 9.02
C LEU A 132 -26.44 9.62 9.72
N ARG A 133 -26.50 8.26 9.72
CA ARG A 133 -25.48 7.41 10.31
C ARG A 133 -24.18 7.32 9.49
N ARG A 134 -24.16 7.82 8.26
CA ARG A 134 -22.98 7.76 7.39
C ARG A 134 -21.85 8.65 7.90
N ASP A 135 -20.63 8.33 7.46
CA ASP A 135 -19.42 9.02 7.91
C ASP A 135 -19.37 10.49 7.50
N PHE A 136 -19.66 10.80 6.21
CA PHE A 136 -19.51 12.16 5.66
C PHE A 136 -20.72 12.53 4.80
N THR A 137 -21.01 13.84 4.74
CA THR A 137 -22.11 14.41 3.95
C THR A 137 -22.01 14.03 2.48
N ILE A 138 -20.81 14.04 1.91
CA ILE A 138 -20.54 13.64 0.52
C ILE A 138 -20.80 12.15 0.23
N ASN A 139 -20.84 11.30 1.25
CA ASN A 139 -21.16 9.88 1.15
C ASN A 139 -22.61 9.59 1.57
N ALA A 140 -23.37 10.62 1.97
CA ALA A 140 -24.78 10.54 2.31
C ALA A 140 -25.70 10.95 1.14
N LEU A 141 -25.15 11.35 -0.01
CA LEU A 141 -25.89 11.64 -1.22
C LEU A 141 -26.63 10.39 -1.72
N ALA A 142 -27.90 10.53 -2.04
CA ALA A 142 -28.71 9.44 -2.61
C ALA A 142 -29.46 9.90 -3.88
N ILE A 143 -29.65 8.96 -4.82
CA ILE A 143 -30.46 9.15 -6.03
C ILE A 143 -31.65 8.20 -5.98
N SER A 144 -32.85 8.74 -6.08
CA SER A 144 -34.07 7.96 -6.04
C SER A 144 -34.21 7.04 -7.27
N LEU A 145 -34.56 5.78 -7.01
CA LEU A 145 -35.00 4.82 -8.02
C LEU A 145 -36.52 4.61 -8.01
N ASN A 146 -37.25 5.37 -7.19
CA ASN A 146 -38.70 5.28 -7.07
C ASN A 146 -39.42 5.91 -8.27
N LYS A 147 -40.54 5.34 -8.71
CA LYS A 147 -41.29 5.78 -9.90
C LYS A 147 -41.69 7.25 -9.83
N SER A 148 -42.12 7.74 -8.67
CA SER A 148 -42.61 9.11 -8.46
C SER A 148 -41.55 10.19 -8.66
N ASN A 149 -40.27 9.86 -8.40
CA ASN A 149 -39.16 10.80 -8.41
C ASN A 149 -37.84 10.17 -8.92
N TYR A 150 -37.96 9.23 -9.87
CA TYR A 150 -36.83 8.52 -10.44
C TYR A 150 -35.70 9.44 -10.93
N GLY A 151 -34.50 9.18 -10.47
CA GLY A 151 -33.30 9.91 -10.85
C GLY A 151 -33.08 11.24 -10.12
N LYS A 152 -33.94 11.60 -9.17
CA LYS A 152 -33.76 12.84 -8.37
C LYS A 152 -32.81 12.63 -7.19
N LEU A 153 -32.04 13.69 -6.92
CA LEU A 153 -31.14 13.74 -5.76
C LEU A 153 -31.94 13.91 -4.45
N VAL A 154 -31.50 13.18 -3.42
CA VAL A 154 -31.96 13.33 -2.03
C VAL A 154 -30.73 13.66 -1.17
N ASP A 155 -30.63 14.91 -0.75
CA ASP A 155 -29.46 15.46 -0.04
C ASP A 155 -29.89 16.34 1.15
N PRO A 156 -30.35 15.73 2.26
CA PRO A 156 -30.83 16.47 3.43
C PRO A 156 -29.69 17.17 4.21
N PHE A 157 -28.42 16.76 4.01
CA PHE A 157 -27.27 17.26 4.78
C PHE A 157 -26.36 18.22 4.01
N GLY A 158 -26.70 18.56 2.77
CA GLY A 158 -25.94 19.49 1.93
C GLY A 158 -24.64 18.91 1.41
N GLY A 159 -24.60 17.58 1.20
CA GLY A 159 -23.42 16.87 0.69
C GLY A 159 -22.97 17.33 -0.69
N LEU A 160 -23.90 17.70 -1.58
CA LEU A 160 -23.56 18.25 -2.90
C LEU A 160 -22.79 19.57 -2.77
N ARG A 161 -23.23 20.47 -1.89
CA ARG A 161 -22.54 21.73 -1.61
C ARG A 161 -21.15 21.50 -1.03
N ASP A 162 -21.00 20.51 -0.11
CA ASP A 162 -19.72 20.18 0.49
C ASP A 162 -18.78 19.53 -0.56
N LEU A 163 -19.34 18.75 -1.48
CA LEU A 163 -18.62 18.16 -2.62
C LEU A 163 -18.07 19.26 -3.57
N GLU A 164 -18.92 20.24 -3.94
CA GLU A 164 -18.52 21.38 -4.76
C GLU A 164 -17.43 22.24 -4.11
N LYS A 165 -17.51 22.41 -2.77
CA LYS A 165 -16.50 23.12 -1.98
C LYS A 165 -15.26 22.29 -1.66
N LYS A 166 -15.25 21.02 -2.04
CA LYS A 166 -14.17 20.06 -1.72
C LYS A 166 -13.91 19.94 -0.22
N ILE A 167 -14.96 19.72 0.56
CA ILE A 167 -14.92 19.65 2.03
C ILE A 167 -15.37 18.26 2.51
N ILE A 168 -14.62 17.69 3.44
CA ILE A 168 -15.00 16.51 4.22
C ILE A 168 -15.65 16.99 5.52
N LYS A 169 -16.91 16.64 5.70
CA LYS A 169 -17.74 17.04 6.84
C LYS A 169 -18.67 15.90 7.24
N THR A 170 -18.97 15.76 8.53
CA THR A 170 -19.90 14.75 9.05
C THR A 170 -21.34 15.24 9.00
N PRO A 171 -22.34 14.35 8.74
CA PRO A 171 -23.77 14.72 8.81
C PRO A 171 -24.21 15.11 10.24
N LEU A 172 -23.71 14.39 11.24
CA LEU A 172 -23.90 14.64 12.68
C LEU A 172 -22.74 15.44 13.28
N ASP A 173 -22.85 15.72 14.58
CA ASP A 173 -21.72 16.26 15.35
C ASP A 173 -20.50 15.35 15.21
N PRO A 174 -19.33 15.87 14.81
CA PRO A 174 -18.16 15.07 14.53
C PRO A 174 -17.61 14.38 15.79
N LEU A 175 -17.74 14.98 16.99
CA LEU A 175 -17.33 14.34 18.24
C LEU A 175 -18.10 13.05 18.46
N GLN A 176 -19.42 13.08 18.25
CA GLN A 176 -20.28 11.90 18.35
C GLN A 176 -19.93 10.88 17.25
N THR A 177 -19.82 11.34 16.01
CA THR A 177 -19.50 10.49 14.83
C THR A 177 -18.21 9.68 15.04
N PHE A 178 -17.16 10.31 15.57
CA PHE A 178 -15.87 9.64 15.82
C PHE A 178 -15.83 8.85 17.12
N SER A 179 -16.68 9.22 18.09
CA SER A 179 -16.89 8.40 19.29
C SER A 179 -17.59 7.09 18.93
N ASP A 180 -18.58 7.12 18.05
CA ASP A 180 -19.37 5.95 17.63
C ASP A 180 -18.52 4.94 16.85
N ASP A 181 -17.82 5.38 15.81
CA ASP A 181 -16.86 4.56 15.05
C ASP A 181 -15.55 5.32 14.82
N PRO A 182 -14.54 5.09 15.67
CA PRO A 182 -13.25 5.79 15.56
C PRO A 182 -12.50 5.55 14.23
N LEU A 183 -12.81 4.47 13.48
CA LEU A 183 -12.22 4.26 12.17
C LEU A 183 -12.60 5.39 11.19
N ARG A 184 -13.71 6.06 11.41
CA ARG A 184 -14.14 7.21 10.58
C ARG A 184 -13.12 8.35 10.60
N MET A 185 -12.29 8.48 11.65
CA MET A 185 -11.16 9.42 11.68
C MET A 185 -10.14 9.10 10.58
N MET A 186 -9.73 7.83 10.47
CA MET A 186 -8.83 7.38 9.40
C MET A 186 -9.48 7.56 8.01
N ARG A 187 -10.79 7.29 7.90
CA ARG A 187 -11.55 7.45 6.66
C ARG A 187 -11.63 8.92 6.24
N ALA A 188 -11.80 9.88 7.19
CA ALA A 188 -11.78 11.31 6.90
C ALA A 188 -10.45 11.72 6.24
N ILE A 189 -9.34 11.32 6.83
CA ILE A 189 -8.00 11.61 6.32
C ILE A 189 -7.78 10.92 4.97
N ARG A 190 -8.21 9.67 4.83
CA ARG A 190 -8.13 8.96 3.55
C ARG A 190 -8.91 9.67 2.45
N PHE A 191 -10.16 10.06 2.70
CA PHE A 191 -10.95 10.77 1.68
C PHE A 191 -10.36 12.14 1.36
N ALA A 192 -9.88 12.89 2.36
CA ALA A 192 -9.16 14.13 2.12
C ALA A 192 -7.96 13.92 1.18
N THR A 193 -7.19 12.85 1.40
CA THR A 193 -6.01 12.51 0.59
C THR A 193 -6.38 12.05 -0.82
N GLN A 194 -7.38 11.16 -0.96
CA GLN A 194 -7.77 10.56 -2.24
C GLN A 194 -8.50 11.53 -3.16
N LEU A 195 -9.28 12.45 -2.59
CA LEU A 195 -10.11 13.40 -3.32
C LEU A 195 -9.45 14.78 -3.45
N ASP A 196 -8.35 15.01 -2.75
CA ASP A 196 -7.70 16.32 -2.61
C ASP A 196 -8.69 17.35 -2.03
N PHE A 197 -9.36 16.97 -0.92
CA PHE A 197 -10.36 17.77 -0.23
C PHE A 197 -9.83 18.23 1.14
N ALA A 198 -10.26 19.41 1.59
CA ALA A 198 -10.00 19.87 2.95
C ALA A 198 -10.96 19.19 3.94
N ILE A 199 -10.49 18.93 5.16
CA ILE A 199 -11.38 18.54 6.26
C ILE A 199 -11.89 19.83 6.92
N GLU A 200 -13.23 19.93 7.17
CA GLU A 200 -13.81 21.04 7.89
C GLU A 200 -13.12 21.23 9.25
N ALA A 201 -12.86 22.46 9.67
CA ALA A 201 -12.09 22.77 10.88
C ALA A 201 -12.66 22.10 12.15
N LYS A 202 -13.99 22.11 12.33
CA LYS A 202 -14.66 21.44 13.47
C LYS A 202 -14.46 19.92 13.41
N THR A 203 -14.58 19.35 12.22
CA THR A 203 -14.35 17.91 11.97
C THR A 203 -12.90 17.53 12.23
N LEU A 204 -11.92 18.33 11.77
CA LEU A 204 -10.50 18.10 12.02
C LEU A 204 -10.14 18.17 13.51
N GLN A 205 -10.69 19.17 14.23
CA GLN A 205 -10.50 19.28 15.68
C GLN A 205 -11.07 18.05 16.41
N ALA A 206 -12.25 17.59 16.01
CA ALA A 206 -12.87 16.42 16.62
C ALA A 206 -12.06 15.12 16.38
N ILE A 207 -11.31 15.00 15.27
CA ILE A 207 -10.36 13.90 15.06
C ILE A 207 -9.26 13.98 16.13
N SER A 208 -8.67 15.14 16.36
CA SER A 208 -7.62 15.32 17.37
C SER A 208 -8.14 14.97 18.77
N ASP A 209 -9.33 15.46 19.12
CA ASP A 209 -9.93 15.26 20.44
C ASP A 209 -10.30 13.78 20.71
N ASN A 210 -10.58 13.00 19.66
CA ASN A 210 -10.93 11.58 19.76
C ASN A 210 -9.79 10.63 19.36
N SER A 211 -8.63 11.12 19.00
CA SER A 211 -7.54 10.30 18.45
C SER A 211 -7.21 9.06 19.30
N TYR A 212 -7.25 9.17 20.62
CA TYR A 212 -7.02 8.07 21.56
C TYR A 212 -7.98 6.89 21.40
N ARG A 213 -9.20 7.14 20.87
CA ARG A 213 -10.20 6.09 20.67
C ARG A 213 -9.86 5.13 19.54
N ILE A 214 -8.89 5.46 18.69
CA ILE A 214 -8.44 4.56 17.63
C ILE A 214 -7.96 3.21 18.17
N ASN A 215 -7.55 3.15 19.43
CA ASN A 215 -7.11 1.93 20.10
C ASN A 215 -8.17 0.83 20.22
N ILE A 216 -9.47 1.13 20.08
CA ILE A 216 -10.52 0.10 20.06
C ILE A 216 -10.70 -0.55 18.68
N ILE A 217 -10.06 -0.01 17.65
CA ILE A 217 -10.11 -0.53 16.28
C ILE A 217 -9.02 -1.59 16.09
N SER A 218 -9.36 -2.68 15.41
CA SER A 218 -8.38 -3.70 15.06
C SER A 218 -7.29 -3.15 14.15
N GLN A 219 -6.05 -3.60 14.37
CA GLN A 219 -4.90 -3.12 13.61
C GLN A 219 -5.04 -3.35 12.10
N GLU A 220 -5.66 -4.46 11.70
CA GLU A 220 -5.91 -4.80 10.29
C GLU A 220 -6.74 -3.71 9.60
N ARG A 221 -7.79 -3.20 10.25
CA ARG A 221 -8.63 -2.14 9.68
C ARG A 221 -7.93 -0.79 9.62
N ILE A 222 -7.12 -0.47 10.62
CA ILE A 222 -6.26 0.73 10.60
C ILE A 222 -5.29 0.64 9.44
N THR A 223 -4.66 -0.51 9.27
CA THR A 223 -3.68 -0.75 8.20
C THR A 223 -4.32 -0.71 6.81
N ASP A 224 -5.54 -1.20 6.64
CA ASP A 224 -6.27 -1.09 5.38
C ASP A 224 -6.50 0.38 4.99
N GLU A 225 -6.89 1.23 5.92
CA GLU A 225 -7.04 2.67 5.65
C GLU A 225 -5.67 3.33 5.39
N LEU A 226 -4.63 2.96 6.13
CA LEU A 226 -3.26 3.45 5.91
C LEU A 226 -2.73 3.05 4.52
N ASN A 227 -2.95 1.81 4.10
CA ASN A 227 -2.59 1.34 2.75
C ASN A 227 -3.30 2.15 1.65
N LYS A 228 -4.58 2.50 1.85
CA LYS A 228 -5.33 3.34 0.91
C LYS A 228 -4.80 4.77 0.86
N ILE A 229 -4.32 5.31 1.99
CA ILE A 229 -3.62 6.60 2.05
C ILE A 229 -2.32 6.54 1.26
N ILE A 230 -1.48 5.52 1.51
CA ILE A 230 -0.20 5.31 0.79
C ILE A 230 -0.43 5.12 -0.71
N SER A 231 -1.52 4.45 -1.11
CA SER A 231 -1.89 4.23 -2.51
C SER A 231 -2.49 5.47 -3.20
N SER A 232 -2.74 6.55 -2.47
CA SER A 232 -3.30 7.78 -3.03
C SER A 232 -2.31 8.51 -3.96
N PRO A 233 -2.77 9.41 -4.83
CA PRO A 233 -1.88 10.16 -5.72
C PRO A 233 -0.84 11.02 -4.98
N LYS A 234 -1.21 11.56 -3.79
CA LYS A 234 -0.34 12.39 -2.96
C LYS A 234 -0.43 11.99 -1.48
N PRO A 235 0.25 10.90 -1.10
CA PRO A 235 0.19 10.35 0.26
C PRO A 235 0.64 11.31 1.36
N SER A 236 1.50 12.30 1.02
CA SER A 236 1.99 13.30 1.98
C SER A 236 0.86 14.04 2.70
N ILE A 237 -0.24 14.34 2.00
CA ILE A 237 -1.43 14.99 2.59
C ILE A 237 -1.97 14.16 3.76
N GLY A 238 -2.12 12.86 3.54
CA GLY A 238 -2.64 11.94 4.56
C GLY A 238 -1.72 11.78 5.75
N PHE A 239 -0.42 11.61 5.52
CA PHE A 239 0.55 11.49 6.61
C PHE A 239 0.66 12.77 7.43
N ASP A 240 0.64 13.94 6.79
CA ASP A 240 0.67 15.22 7.48
C ASP A 240 -0.57 15.41 8.36
N LEU A 241 -1.77 15.09 7.85
CA LEU A 241 -3.01 15.10 8.62
C LEU A 241 -2.99 14.09 9.78
N LEU A 242 -2.48 12.87 9.57
CA LEU A 242 -2.31 11.88 10.64
C LEU A 242 -1.35 12.37 11.72
N TYR A 243 -0.29 13.07 11.34
CA TYR A 243 0.68 13.67 12.28
C TYR A 243 0.04 14.82 13.07
N GLN A 244 -0.58 15.78 12.40
CA GLN A 244 -1.21 16.95 13.02
C GLN A 244 -2.34 16.59 13.98
N THR A 245 -3.12 15.56 13.68
CA THR A 245 -4.24 15.09 14.52
C THR A 245 -3.82 14.17 15.67
N GLY A 246 -2.54 13.82 15.78
CA GLY A 246 -2.04 12.91 16.79
C GLY A 246 -2.29 11.42 16.51
N LEU A 247 -3.05 11.07 15.48
CA LEU A 247 -3.31 9.68 15.12
C LEU A 247 -2.03 8.91 14.79
N LEU A 248 -1.07 9.54 14.09
CA LEU A 248 0.19 8.90 13.71
C LEU A 248 1.01 8.48 14.93
N HIS A 249 0.96 9.26 16.02
CA HIS A 249 1.65 8.96 17.28
C HIS A 249 1.19 7.63 17.90
N ILE A 250 -0.08 7.28 17.67
CA ILE A 250 -0.70 6.07 18.21
C ILE A 250 -0.48 4.89 17.27
N ILE A 251 -0.79 5.06 15.97
CA ILE A 251 -0.81 3.95 15.01
C ILE A 251 0.58 3.60 14.46
N PHE A 252 1.47 4.59 14.33
CA PHE A 252 2.80 4.39 13.75
C PHE A 252 3.86 5.35 14.35
N PRO A 253 4.19 5.22 15.65
CA PRO A 253 5.10 6.15 16.35
C PRO A 253 6.51 6.22 15.74
N GLN A 254 7.03 5.13 15.15
CA GLN A 254 8.35 5.16 14.50
C GLN A 254 8.43 6.17 13.35
N MET A 255 7.31 6.42 12.65
CA MET A 255 7.25 7.44 11.60
C MET A 255 7.29 8.85 12.22
N VAL A 256 6.71 9.02 13.40
CA VAL A 256 6.74 10.29 14.14
C VAL A 256 8.15 10.62 14.62
N ASP A 257 8.93 9.61 15.01
CA ASP A 257 10.33 9.79 15.47
C ASP A 257 11.23 10.44 14.39
N LEU A 258 10.84 10.38 13.12
CA LEU A 258 11.54 11.04 12.01
C LEU A 258 11.35 12.57 12.02
N ALA A 259 10.32 13.09 12.70
CA ALA A 259 9.98 14.50 12.70
C ALA A 259 10.94 15.33 13.54
N GLY A 260 11.18 16.55 13.09
CA GLY A 260 12.01 17.53 13.77
C GLY A 260 13.38 17.69 13.13
N ALA A 261 13.86 18.94 13.14
CA ALA A 261 15.20 19.31 12.74
C ALA A 261 15.95 19.82 13.98
N GLU A 262 17.15 19.29 14.23
CA GLU A 262 17.98 19.75 15.33
C GLU A 262 19.15 20.56 14.78
N TYR A 263 19.53 21.60 15.54
CA TYR A 263 20.67 22.44 15.26
C TYR A 263 21.69 22.32 16.41
N LYS A 264 22.92 22.03 16.06
CA LYS A 264 24.04 22.03 17.00
C LYS A 264 25.25 22.64 16.32
N ASP A 265 25.91 23.57 16.99
CA ASP A 265 27.11 24.30 16.50
C ASP A 265 26.89 24.94 15.11
N GLY A 266 25.68 25.48 14.87
CA GLY A 266 25.29 26.07 13.57
C GLY A 266 25.01 25.10 12.46
N VAL A 267 25.11 23.79 12.70
CA VAL A 267 24.82 22.73 11.72
C VAL A 267 23.46 22.07 12.02
N GLY A 268 22.53 22.18 11.09
CA GLY A 268 21.23 21.54 11.15
C GLY A 268 21.15 20.32 10.25
N HIS A 269 20.24 19.38 10.57
CA HIS A 269 19.82 18.35 9.61
C HIS A 269 18.41 18.64 9.09
N LYS A 270 18.08 18.07 7.94
CA LYS A 270 16.72 18.13 7.39
C LYS A 270 15.74 17.41 8.31
N ASP A 271 14.50 17.88 8.32
CA ASP A 271 13.40 17.12 8.89
C ASP A 271 13.19 15.85 8.05
N ASN A 272 13.49 14.69 8.65
CA ASN A 272 13.44 13.40 7.94
C ASN A 272 12.00 12.95 7.69
N PHE A 273 11.02 13.38 8.48
CA PHE A 273 9.62 13.10 8.24
C PHE A 273 9.15 13.73 6.92
N TYR A 274 9.30 15.04 6.77
CA TYR A 274 8.89 15.72 5.53
C TYR A 274 9.75 15.33 4.33
N HIS A 275 11.02 14.98 4.54
CA HIS A 275 11.84 14.38 3.50
C HIS A 275 11.21 13.04 3.02
N THR A 276 10.87 12.15 3.93
CA THR A 276 10.22 10.86 3.60
C THR A 276 8.89 11.06 2.87
N LEU A 277 8.06 12.03 3.30
CA LEU A 277 6.82 12.35 2.60
C LEU A 277 7.06 12.80 1.15
N GLN A 278 8.09 13.62 0.92
CA GLN A 278 8.47 14.03 -0.43
C GLN A 278 8.91 12.84 -1.29
N VAL A 279 9.68 11.90 -0.73
CA VAL A 279 10.12 10.68 -1.44
C VAL A 279 8.91 9.82 -1.83
N VAL A 280 7.95 9.64 -0.92
CA VAL A 280 6.73 8.88 -1.20
C VAL A 280 5.90 9.54 -2.31
N ASP A 281 5.74 10.86 -2.28
CA ASP A 281 5.04 11.61 -3.33
C ASP A 281 5.76 11.49 -4.69
N ASN A 282 7.09 11.65 -4.71
CA ASN A 282 7.88 11.49 -5.94
C ASN A 282 7.69 10.09 -6.55
N LEU A 283 7.67 9.06 -5.71
CA LEU A 283 7.48 7.68 -6.14
C LEU A 283 6.04 7.43 -6.61
N SER A 284 5.05 8.05 -5.96
CA SER A 284 3.64 7.91 -6.31
C SER A 284 3.30 8.41 -7.71
N MET A 285 4.10 9.33 -8.27
CA MET A 285 4.01 9.77 -9.65
C MET A 285 4.53 8.75 -10.66
N LYS A 286 5.34 7.77 -10.22
CA LYS A 286 6.03 6.80 -11.10
C LYS A 286 5.40 5.41 -11.05
N THR A 287 4.80 5.02 -9.93
CA THR A 287 4.28 3.67 -9.72
C THR A 287 3.09 3.62 -8.78
N ASN A 288 2.21 2.64 -9.01
CA ASN A 288 1.11 2.29 -8.12
C ASN A 288 1.43 1.10 -7.21
N ASP A 289 2.66 0.57 -7.24
CA ASP A 289 3.06 -0.55 -6.40
C ASP A 289 3.09 -0.12 -4.92
N LEU A 290 2.15 -0.66 -4.14
CA LEU A 290 2.00 -0.37 -2.72
C LEU A 290 3.27 -0.71 -1.92
N TRP A 291 3.95 -1.82 -2.27
CA TRP A 291 5.09 -2.30 -1.50
C TRP A 291 6.35 -1.47 -1.76
N LEU A 292 6.51 -0.99 -3.00
CA LEU A 292 7.55 -0.02 -3.31
C LEU A 292 7.31 1.32 -2.60
N ARG A 293 6.04 1.77 -2.50
CA ARG A 293 5.69 2.96 -1.69
C ARG A 293 5.93 2.74 -0.20
N TRP A 294 5.69 1.53 0.33
CA TRP A 294 6.08 1.16 1.69
C TRP A 294 7.60 1.19 1.88
N ALA A 295 8.38 0.76 0.90
CA ALA A 295 9.84 0.91 0.96
C ALA A 295 10.26 2.38 1.05
N ALA A 296 9.59 3.29 0.33
CA ALA A 296 9.81 4.73 0.44
C ALA A 296 9.44 5.28 1.83
N VAL A 297 8.33 4.81 2.44
CA VAL A 297 7.96 5.18 3.82
C VAL A 297 9.01 4.75 4.83
N LEU A 298 9.68 3.61 4.60
CA LEU A 298 10.56 2.96 5.56
C LEU A 298 12.06 3.14 5.27
N HIS A 299 12.47 3.71 4.14
CA HIS A 299 13.88 3.77 3.75
C HIS A 299 14.77 4.42 4.80
N ASP A 300 14.30 5.47 5.42
CA ASP A 300 15.00 6.27 6.42
C ASP A 300 14.55 6.01 7.87
N ILE A 301 13.71 5.02 8.12
CA ILE A 301 13.02 4.80 9.40
C ILE A 301 13.95 4.64 10.61
N ALA A 302 15.19 4.25 10.38
CA ALA A 302 16.19 4.07 11.43
C ALA A 302 17.09 5.29 11.66
N LYS A 303 16.92 6.40 10.93
CA LYS A 303 17.73 7.62 11.15
C LYS A 303 17.66 8.12 12.59
N PRO A 304 16.51 8.16 13.29
CA PRO A 304 16.46 8.62 14.68
C PRO A 304 17.32 7.78 15.62
N VAL A 305 17.35 6.46 15.45
CA VAL A 305 18.10 5.55 16.33
C VAL A 305 19.60 5.43 15.99
N THR A 306 19.99 5.86 14.79
CA THR A 306 21.41 5.86 14.35
C THR A 306 22.03 7.26 14.35
N LYS A 307 21.27 8.28 14.71
CA LYS A 307 21.67 9.68 14.72
C LYS A 307 22.81 9.91 15.71
N LYS A 308 23.89 10.54 15.23
CA LYS A 308 25.03 11.00 16.02
C LYS A 308 25.50 12.34 15.54
N PHE A 309 26.03 13.16 16.45
CA PHE A 309 26.73 14.38 16.10
C PHE A 309 28.24 14.10 16.18
N GLU A 310 28.93 14.29 15.07
CA GLU A 310 30.39 14.09 14.97
C GLU A 310 31.06 15.45 14.77
N GLU A 311 32.04 15.74 15.62
CA GLU A 311 32.78 17.01 15.58
C GLU A 311 33.49 17.18 14.23
N GLY A 312 33.31 18.31 13.58
CA GLY A 312 33.84 18.60 12.23
C GLY A 312 33.04 18.00 11.07
N HIS A 313 32.12 17.06 11.30
CA HIS A 313 31.26 16.44 10.25
C HIS A 313 29.76 16.78 10.42
N GLY A 314 29.34 17.18 11.63
CA GLY A 314 27.94 17.48 11.94
C GLY A 314 27.12 16.22 12.22
N TRP A 315 25.83 16.24 11.84
CA TRP A 315 24.92 15.13 12.05
C TRP A 315 25.17 13.99 11.07
N THR A 316 25.35 12.78 11.60
CA THR A 316 25.56 11.55 10.85
C THR A 316 24.52 10.51 11.20
N PHE A 317 24.24 9.56 10.27
CA PHE A 317 23.22 8.52 10.39
C PHE A 317 23.76 7.17 9.88
N HIS A 318 25.05 6.89 10.16
CA HIS A 318 25.71 5.71 9.61
C HIS A 318 25.01 4.40 9.98
N GLY A 319 24.81 3.54 8.98
CA GLY A 319 24.21 2.22 9.13
C GLY A 319 22.68 2.23 9.29
N HIS A 320 22.00 3.37 9.04
CA HIS A 320 20.54 3.43 9.15
C HIS A 320 19.84 2.47 8.17
N GLU A 321 20.43 2.19 7.01
CA GLU A 321 19.93 1.24 6.04
C GLU A 321 19.91 -0.19 6.62
N VAL A 322 20.98 -0.61 7.31
CA VAL A 322 21.07 -1.94 7.93
C VAL A 322 20.13 -2.06 9.12
N VAL A 323 20.09 -1.03 9.98
CA VAL A 323 19.19 -1.00 11.14
C VAL A 323 17.75 -0.95 10.67
N GLY A 324 17.44 -0.13 9.65
CA GLY A 324 16.13 -0.01 9.03
C GLY A 324 15.63 -1.35 8.49
N GLY A 325 16.47 -2.07 7.75
CA GLY A 325 16.14 -3.42 7.29
C GLY A 325 15.78 -4.40 8.41
N LYS A 326 16.43 -4.30 9.58
CA LYS A 326 16.08 -5.08 10.78
C LYS A 326 14.78 -4.61 11.46
N MET A 327 14.39 -3.36 11.27
CA MET A 327 13.13 -2.82 11.78
C MET A 327 11.92 -3.24 10.93
N VAL A 328 12.09 -3.42 9.62
CA VAL A 328 10.99 -3.76 8.68
C VAL A 328 10.15 -4.94 9.15
N PRO A 329 10.68 -6.14 9.49
CA PRO A 329 9.85 -7.26 9.95
C PRO A 329 9.04 -6.94 11.21
N LYS A 330 9.61 -6.18 12.14
CA LYS A 330 8.93 -5.78 13.39
C LYS A 330 7.78 -4.81 13.12
N ILE A 331 7.98 -3.85 12.22
CA ILE A 331 6.96 -2.87 11.81
C ILE A 331 5.83 -3.60 11.07
N PHE A 332 6.16 -4.48 10.11
CA PHE A 332 5.19 -5.28 9.38
C PHE A 332 4.34 -6.14 10.31
N ALA A 333 4.96 -6.81 11.30
CA ALA A 333 4.24 -7.59 12.30
C ALA A 333 3.30 -6.72 13.14
N LYS A 334 3.76 -5.56 13.63
CA LYS A 334 2.97 -4.62 14.43
C LYS A 334 1.78 -4.08 13.65
N LEU A 335 1.99 -3.70 12.40
CA LEU A 335 0.96 -3.17 11.50
C LEU A 335 0.11 -4.27 10.84
N LYS A 336 0.33 -5.55 11.15
CA LYS A 336 -0.39 -6.67 10.52
C LYS A 336 -0.28 -6.69 8.99
N LEU A 337 0.86 -6.23 8.46
CA LEU A 337 1.22 -6.33 7.05
C LEU A 337 1.70 -7.77 6.73
N PRO A 338 1.66 -8.20 5.45
CA PRO A 338 2.06 -9.55 5.05
C PRO A 338 3.51 -9.89 5.40
N GLN A 339 3.74 -11.06 6.02
CA GLN A 339 5.08 -11.57 6.40
C GLN A 339 5.67 -12.50 5.33
N ASN A 340 5.55 -12.13 4.07
CA ASN A 340 5.93 -12.93 2.88
C ASN A 340 6.98 -12.22 2.01
N GLU A 341 7.00 -12.54 0.69
CA GLU A 341 7.91 -11.91 -0.29
C GLU A 341 7.82 -10.39 -0.29
N LYS A 342 6.64 -9.81 -0.03
CA LYS A 342 6.43 -8.36 -0.02
C LYS A 342 7.25 -7.70 1.11
N MET A 343 7.24 -8.31 2.30
CA MET A 343 8.09 -7.84 3.40
C MET A 343 9.58 -7.99 3.06
N ARG A 344 9.98 -9.13 2.45
CA ARG A 344 11.38 -9.37 2.04
C ARG A 344 11.85 -8.35 1.01
N MET A 345 11.00 -8.03 0.02
CA MET A 345 11.24 -6.97 -0.97
C MET A 345 11.46 -5.63 -0.27
N VAL A 346 10.52 -5.18 0.56
CA VAL A 346 10.62 -3.89 1.27
C VAL A 346 11.90 -3.84 2.12
N ARG A 347 12.20 -4.90 2.87
CA ARG A 347 13.43 -4.99 3.66
C ARG A 347 14.68 -4.85 2.79
N ARG A 348 14.76 -5.57 1.67
CA ARG A 348 15.89 -5.52 0.73
C ARG A 348 16.07 -4.11 0.17
N LEU A 349 14.99 -3.45 -0.25
CA LEU A 349 15.03 -2.09 -0.77
C LEU A 349 15.55 -1.09 0.27
N VAL A 350 15.10 -1.22 1.53
CA VAL A 350 15.58 -0.39 2.65
C VAL A 350 17.08 -0.63 2.91
N GLU A 351 17.53 -1.89 2.90
CA GLU A 351 18.95 -2.24 3.12
C GLU A 351 19.86 -1.73 1.99
N LEU A 352 19.35 -1.65 0.76
CA LEU A 352 20.16 -1.34 -0.42
C LEU A 352 20.06 0.11 -0.94
N HIS A 353 19.11 0.93 -0.43
CA HIS A 353 18.77 2.22 -1.05
C HIS A 353 19.95 3.20 -1.18
N LEU A 354 20.98 3.09 -0.36
CA LEU A 354 22.18 3.93 -0.47
C LEU A 354 23.21 3.45 -1.49
N ARG A 355 23.18 2.17 -1.90
CA ARG A 355 24.22 1.59 -2.76
C ARG A 355 24.29 2.22 -4.14
N PRO A 356 23.18 2.44 -4.89
CA PRO A 356 23.24 3.12 -6.19
C PRO A 356 23.80 4.55 -6.10
N ILE A 357 23.51 5.27 -5.01
CA ILE A 357 24.04 6.62 -4.77
C ILE A 357 25.56 6.57 -4.52
N GLY A 358 26.03 5.57 -3.77
CA GLY A 358 27.45 5.35 -3.54
C GLY A 358 28.21 5.12 -4.85
N LEU A 359 27.71 4.23 -5.70
CA LEU A 359 28.30 3.94 -7.03
C LEU A 359 28.36 5.17 -7.95
N SER A 360 27.45 6.12 -7.80
CA SER A 360 27.45 7.34 -8.61
C SER A 360 28.55 8.35 -8.26
N LYS A 361 29.28 8.14 -7.15
CA LYS A 361 30.30 9.08 -6.63
C LYS A 361 31.73 8.63 -6.89
N GLU A 362 31.96 7.36 -7.18
CA GLU A 362 33.28 6.74 -7.34
C GLU A 362 33.43 6.14 -8.75
N GLU A 363 34.66 5.69 -9.11
CA GLU A 363 34.84 4.87 -10.31
C GLU A 363 34.02 3.59 -10.17
N ILE A 364 33.05 3.39 -11.05
CA ILE A 364 32.13 2.25 -11.01
C ILE A 364 32.89 1.00 -11.48
N THR A 365 33.24 0.13 -10.55
CA THR A 365 33.87 -1.15 -10.85
C THR A 365 32.83 -2.22 -11.22
N ASP A 366 33.19 -3.15 -12.10
CA ASP A 366 32.32 -4.28 -12.45
C ASP A 366 31.98 -5.15 -11.24
N SER A 367 32.90 -5.30 -10.29
CA SER A 367 32.65 -6.00 -9.03
C SER A 367 31.54 -5.35 -8.22
N ALA A 368 31.56 -4.03 -8.06
CA ALA A 368 30.53 -3.30 -7.34
C ALA A 368 29.15 -3.41 -8.03
N ILE A 369 29.13 -3.40 -9.36
CA ILE A 369 27.90 -3.62 -10.15
C ILE A 369 27.38 -5.05 -9.96
N ARG A 370 28.25 -6.07 -10.09
CA ARG A 370 27.86 -7.48 -9.87
C ARG A 370 27.24 -7.68 -8.48
N ARG A 371 27.86 -7.11 -7.45
CA ARG A 371 27.34 -7.18 -6.08
C ARG A 371 25.96 -6.49 -5.95
N LEU A 372 25.78 -5.32 -6.56
CA LEU A 372 24.48 -4.64 -6.56
C LEU A 372 23.39 -5.46 -7.26
N LEU A 373 23.68 -5.99 -8.47
CA LEU A 373 22.75 -6.83 -9.23
C LEU A 373 22.40 -8.12 -8.48
N PHE A 374 23.39 -8.77 -7.89
CA PHE A 374 23.20 -10.00 -7.11
C PHE A 374 22.32 -9.76 -5.87
N ASP A 375 22.60 -8.70 -5.10
CA ASP A 375 21.89 -8.42 -3.86
C ASP A 375 20.48 -7.88 -4.11
N ALA A 376 20.28 -7.09 -5.17
CA ALA A 376 18.97 -6.57 -5.56
C ALA A 376 18.11 -7.63 -6.28
N GLY A 377 18.72 -8.50 -7.07
CA GLY A 377 18.00 -9.54 -7.82
C GLY A 377 16.90 -8.97 -8.70
N GLU A 378 15.71 -9.54 -8.60
CA GLU A 378 14.51 -9.09 -9.35
C GLU A 378 14.02 -7.69 -8.93
N ASP A 379 14.41 -7.22 -7.74
CA ASP A 379 13.99 -5.92 -7.20
C ASP A 379 14.87 -4.74 -7.68
N PHE A 380 15.82 -4.96 -8.60
CA PHE A 380 16.77 -3.94 -9.06
C PHE A 380 16.07 -2.69 -9.61
N ASP A 381 15.06 -2.84 -10.45
CA ASP A 381 14.35 -1.70 -11.04
C ASP A 381 13.55 -0.92 -9.99
N ALA A 382 12.94 -1.63 -9.03
CA ALA A 382 12.27 -1.04 -7.88
C ALA A 382 13.26 -0.26 -6.99
N LEU A 383 14.46 -0.80 -6.77
CA LEU A 383 15.54 -0.12 -6.04
C LEU A 383 15.95 1.18 -6.72
N MET A 384 16.15 1.15 -8.03
CA MET A 384 16.54 2.34 -8.80
C MET A 384 15.44 3.42 -8.77
N MET A 385 14.15 3.02 -8.88
CA MET A 385 13.04 3.96 -8.75
C MET A 385 12.99 4.61 -7.36
N LEU A 386 13.24 3.84 -6.30
CA LEU A 386 13.32 4.36 -4.93
C LEU A 386 14.46 5.38 -4.79
N CYS A 387 15.66 5.05 -5.25
CA CYS A 387 16.83 5.93 -5.17
C CYS A 387 16.64 7.24 -5.96
N GLU A 388 16.01 7.17 -7.14
CA GLU A 388 15.67 8.34 -7.93
C GLU A 388 14.62 9.21 -7.23
N ALA A 389 13.64 8.61 -6.55
CA ALA A 389 12.61 9.33 -5.80
C ALA A 389 13.18 10.03 -4.55
N ASP A 390 14.25 9.48 -3.95
CA ASP A 390 14.95 10.02 -2.78
C ASP A 390 15.69 11.33 -3.08
N ILE A 391 15.88 11.69 -4.36
CA ILE A 391 16.48 12.97 -4.73
C ILE A 391 15.47 14.09 -4.51
N THR A 392 15.51 14.72 -3.33
CA THR A 392 14.59 15.80 -2.92
C THR A 392 15.22 17.19 -2.91
N SER A 393 16.40 17.36 -3.55
CA SER A 393 17.11 18.64 -3.60
C SER A 393 16.33 19.70 -4.36
N LYS A 394 16.23 20.91 -3.82
CA LYS A 394 15.67 22.08 -4.53
C LYS A 394 16.62 22.63 -5.62
N ASN A 395 17.90 22.23 -5.60
CA ASN A 395 18.89 22.66 -6.59
C ASN A 395 18.77 21.83 -7.87
N ARG A 396 18.19 22.41 -8.92
CA ARG A 396 17.98 21.75 -10.23
C ARG A 396 19.26 21.20 -10.86
N TYR A 397 20.39 21.85 -10.67
CA TYR A 397 21.69 21.39 -11.20
C TYR A 397 22.12 20.09 -10.49
N LYS A 398 21.99 20.03 -9.15
CA LYS A 398 22.29 18.82 -8.37
C LYS A 398 21.37 17.68 -8.77
N VAL A 399 20.06 17.95 -8.90
CA VAL A 399 19.08 16.94 -9.33
C VAL A 399 19.45 16.37 -10.70
N LYS A 400 19.73 17.25 -11.69
CA LYS A 400 20.14 16.80 -13.03
C LYS A 400 21.41 15.95 -13.00
N LYS A 401 22.40 16.34 -12.20
CA LYS A 401 23.65 15.58 -12.03
C LYS A 401 23.38 14.19 -11.44
N TYR A 402 22.60 14.10 -10.36
CA TYR A 402 22.27 12.81 -9.75
C TYR A 402 21.47 11.90 -10.69
N MET A 403 20.50 12.44 -11.42
CA MET A 403 19.72 11.67 -12.40
C MET A 403 20.61 11.14 -13.54
N ALA A 404 21.55 11.95 -14.05
CA ALA A 404 22.52 11.48 -15.04
C ALA A 404 23.42 10.37 -14.49
N ASN A 405 23.84 10.46 -13.23
CA ASN A 405 24.63 9.42 -12.58
C ASN A 405 23.83 8.11 -12.45
N PHE A 406 22.54 8.17 -12.09
CA PHE A 406 21.69 6.97 -12.02
C PHE A 406 21.48 6.33 -13.40
N GLN A 407 21.36 7.14 -14.47
CA GLN A 407 21.32 6.60 -15.84
C GLN A 407 22.62 5.85 -16.18
N LEU A 408 23.78 6.40 -15.79
CA LEU A 408 25.07 5.73 -15.97
C LEU A 408 25.12 4.40 -15.18
N VAL A 409 24.66 4.39 -13.92
CA VAL A 409 24.60 3.15 -13.13
C VAL A 409 23.70 2.12 -13.81
N ARG A 410 22.52 2.50 -14.31
CA ARG A 410 21.63 1.59 -15.05
C ARG A 410 22.31 1.02 -16.28
N GLN A 411 22.92 1.85 -17.11
CA GLN A 411 23.64 1.41 -18.30
C GLN A 411 24.76 0.42 -17.95
N ARG A 412 25.57 0.72 -16.93
CA ARG A 412 26.63 -0.21 -16.48
C ARG A 412 26.07 -1.53 -15.95
N CYS A 413 24.92 -1.48 -15.27
CA CYS A 413 24.24 -2.69 -14.80
C CYS A 413 23.73 -3.54 -15.97
N GLU A 414 23.17 -2.93 -17.03
CA GLU A 414 22.75 -3.62 -18.25
C GLU A 414 23.95 -4.29 -18.95
N GLU A 415 25.06 -3.56 -19.14
CA GLU A 415 26.30 -4.09 -19.76
C GLU A 415 26.85 -5.31 -19.00
N VAL A 416 26.90 -5.24 -17.67
CA VAL A 416 27.39 -6.35 -16.82
C VAL A 416 26.40 -7.52 -16.81
N GLU A 417 25.09 -7.23 -16.78
CA GLU A 417 24.05 -8.28 -16.80
C GLU A 417 24.03 -9.06 -18.13
N GLU A 418 24.17 -8.35 -19.27
CA GLU A 418 24.28 -9.00 -20.59
C GLU A 418 25.49 -9.93 -20.66
N LYS A 419 26.63 -9.51 -20.07
CA LYS A 419 27.87 -10.28 -20.07
C LYS A 419 27.82 -11.46 -19.10
N ASP A 420 27.42 -11.23 -17.86
CA ASP A 420 27.67 -12.12 -16.73
C ASP A 420 26.40 -12.82 -16.22
N ARG A 421 25.18 -12.36 -16.57
CA ARG A 421 23.87 -12.89 -16.17
C ARG A 421 23.73 -13.09 -14.63
N ILE A 422 24.13 -12.07 -13.87
CA ILE A 422 24.29 -12.15 -12.41
C ILE A 422 22.97 -12.03 -11.63
N ARG A 423 21.93 -11.41 -12.18
CA ARG A 423 20.69 -11.03 -11.43
C ARG A 423 20.02 -12.22 -10.71
N ASN A 424 19.91 -13.37 -11.38
CA ASN A 424 19.33 -14.62 -10.82
C ASN A 424 20.37 -15.74 -10.69
N TRP A 425 21.63 -15.36 -10.62
CA TRP A 425 22.71 -16.30 -10.58
C TRP A 425 22.81 -17.05 -9.24
N GLN A 426 23.19 -18.32 -9.31
CA GLN A 426 23.57 -19.13 -8.16
C GLN A 426 25.02 -19.60 -8.32
N PRO A 427 25.83 -19.62 -7.23
CA PRO A 427 27.16 -20.17 -7.28
C PRO A 427 27.13 -21.60 -7.84
N PRO A 428 28.09 -21.98 -8.72
CA PRO A 428 28.10 -23.29 -9.37
C PRO A 428 28.30 -24.44 -8.39
N ILE A 429 28.76 -24.16 -7.15
CA ILE A 429 28.88 -25.12 -6.06
C ILE A 429 27.85 -24.80 -4.97
N THR A 430 26.96 -25.74 -4.70
CA THR A 430 25.92 -25.65 -3.68
C THR A 430 26.45 -26.05 -2.30
N GLY A 431 25.70 -25.67 -1.24
CA GLY A 431 26.04 -26.13 0.12
C GLY A 431 25.99 -27.65 0.28
N GLU A 432 25.11 -28.33 -0.46
CA GLU A 432 25.00 -29.79 -0.48
C GLU A 432 26.26 -30.41 -1.09
N MET A 433 26.76 -29.88 -2.20
CA MET A 433 28.02 -30.31 -2.80
C MET A 433 29.22 -30.13 -1.85
N ILE A 434 29.26 -29.00 -1.13
CA ILE A 434 30.30 -28.75 -0.13
C ILE A 434 30.24 -29.81 0.97
N MET A 435 29.07 -30.10 1.51
CA MET A 435 28.87 -31.11 2.54
C MET A 435 29.31 -32.51 2.06
N GLU A 436 28.97 -32.85 0.82
CA GLU A 436 29.34 -34.15 0.21
C GLU A 436 30.86 -34.30 -0.03
N ILE A 437 31.50 -33.25 -0.59
CA ILE A 437 32.96 -33.26 -0.89
C ILE A 437 33.77 -33.37 0.39
N PHE A 438 33.39 -32.65 1.44
CA PHE A 438 34.17 -32.64 2.68
C PHE A 438 33.65 -33.62 3.75
N GLY A 439 32.54 -34.31 3.51
CA GLY A 439 31.97 -35.27 4.49
C GLY A 439 31.51 -34.58 5.79
N ILE A 440 31.08 -33.33 5.74
CA ILE A 440 30.69 -32.53 6.91
C ILE A 440 29.17 -32.25 6.93
N PRO A 441 28.53 -32.23 8.10
CA PRO A 441 27.11 -31.89 8.21
C PRO A 441 26.87 -30.40 7.97
N PRO A 442 25.59 -29.97 7.85
CA PRO A 442 25.22 -28.56 7.82
C PRO A 442 25.88 -27.81 8.99
N SER A 443 26.77 -26.87 8.67
CA SER A 443 27.66 -26.25 9.67
C SER A 443 28.15 -24.87 9.21
N LYS A 444 28.70 -24.11 10.15
CA LYS A 444 29.27 -22.78 9.85
C LYS A 444 30.35 -22.83 8.75
N PRO A 445 31.29 -23.79 8.70
CA PRO A 445 32.26 -23.90 7.61
C PRO A 445 31.64 -24.00 6.22
N VAL A 446 30.52 -24.73 6.04
CA VAL A 446 29.83 -24.86 4.75
C VAL A 446 29.37 -23.46 4.26
N GLY A 447 28.78 -22.66 5.15
CA GLY A 447 28.37 -21.29 4.83
C GLY A 447 29.54 -20.38 4.52
N VAL A 448 30.66 -20.52 5.22
CA VAL A 448 31.90 -19.75 4.99
C VAL A 448 32.48 -20.06 3.61
N LEU A 449 32.64 -21.33 3.25
CA LEU A 449 33.15 -21.74 1.94
C LEU A 449 32.24 -21.27 0.81
N LYS A 450 30.92 -21.45 0.96
CA LYS A 450 29.96 -20.95 -0.02
C LYS A 450 30.06 -19.42 -0.23
N ASN A 451 30.26 -18.64 0.85
CA ASN A 451 30.45 -17.21 0.75
C ASN A 451 31.79 -16.84 0.08
N TYR A 452 32.90 -17.53 0.38
CA TYR A 452 34.16 -17.29 -0.29
C TYR A 452 34.06 -17.49 -1.82
N ILE A 453 33.43 -18.59 -2.27
CA ILE A 453 33.22 -18.85 -3.70
C ILE A 453 32.38 -17.71 -4.33
N LYS A 454 31.24 -17.38 -3.71
CA LYS A 454 30.37 -16.32 -4.17
C LYS A 454 31.14 -15.00 -4.30
N ASP A 455 31.85 -14.61 -3.24
CA ASP A 455 32.57 -13.34 -3.21
C ASP A 455 33.69 -13.29 -4.25
N ALA A 456 34.44 -14.37 -4.44
CA ALA A 456 35.51 -14.47 -5.45
C ALA A 456 34.97 -14.35 -6.88
N ILE A 457 33.78 -14.89 -7.18
CA ILE A 457 33.13 -14.76 -8.49
C ILE A 457 32.64 -13.34 -8.69
N LEU A 458 31.97 -12.75 -7.71
CA LEU A 458 31.45 -11.38 -7.78
C LEU A 458 32.59 -10.35 -7.92
N ASP A 459 33.73 -10.60 -7.28
CA ASP A 459 34.92 -9.75 -7.40
C ASP A 459 35.71 -9.99 -8.69
N GLY A 460 35.35 -11.04 -9.45
CA GLY A 460 36.04 -11.40 -10.70
C GLY A 460 37.42 -12.05 -10.49
N HIS A 461 37.68 -12.55 -9.28
CA HIS A 461 38.93 -13.28 -8.97
C HIS A 461 38.95 -14.66 -9.61
N ILE A 462 37.78 -15.27 -9.79
CA ILE A 462 37.60 -16.54 -10.47
C ILE A 462 36.46 -16.45 -11.48
N GLU A 463 36.50 -17.28 -12.50
CA GLU A 463 35.41 -17.40 -13.47
C GLU A 463 34.17 -18.05 -12.84
N ASN A 464 33.00 -17.71 -13.36
CA ASN A 464 31.72 -18.28 -12.95
C ASN A 464 31.51 -19.67 -13.61
N ASN A 465 32.36 -20.62 -13.28
CA ASN A 465 32.21 -22.00 -13.71
C ASN A 465 32.58 -22.97 -12.57
N TYR A 466 32.21 -24.24 -12.74
CA TYR A 466 32.38 -25.25 -11.71
C TYR A 466 33.83 -25.49 -11.38
N ASP A 467 34.70 -25.62 -12.38
CA ASP A 467 36.10 -26.01 -12.20
C ASP A 467 36.89 -24.94 -11.42
N ALA A 468 36.75 -23.66 -11.82
CA ALA A 468 37.39 -22.54 -11.12
C ALA A 468 36.88 -22.40 -9.67
N ALA A 469 35.56 -22.56 -9.47
CA ALA A 469 34.96 -22.52 -8.14
C ALA A 469 35.37 -23.68 -7.26
N TYR A 470 35.53 -24.87 -7.83
CA TYR A 470 35.99 -26.08 -7.12
C TYR A 470 37.43 -25.93 -6.65
N ASP A 471 38.35 -25.56 -7.55
CA ASP A 471 39.76 -25.36 -7.22
C ASP A 471 39.93 -24.30 -6.12
N PHE A 472 39.26 -23.17 -6.26
CA PHE A 472 39.25 -22.12 -5.25
C PHE A 472 38.69 -22.60 -3.90
N MET A 473 37.60 -23.36 -3.91
CA MET A 473 37.00 -23.94 -2.71
C MET A 473 37.97 -24.88 -1.97
N ILE A 474 38.67 -25.75 -2.70
CA ILE A 474 39.63 -26.67 -2.12
C ILE A 474 40.79 -25.92 -1.43
N ASP A 475 41.29 -24.86 -2.07
CA ASP A 475 42.37 -24.06 -1.48
C ASP A 475 41.88 -23.31 -0.22
N LYS A 476 40.68 -22.74 -0.25
CA LYS A 476 40.11 -22.09 0.93
C LYS A 476 39.74 -23.06 2.06
N ALA A 477 39.35 -24.27 1.74
CA ALA A 477 39.11 -25.32 2.74
C ALA A 477 40.38 -25.71 3.48
N LYS A 478 41.54 -25.85 2.77
CA LYS A 478 42.84 -26.10 3.38
C LYS A 478 43.22 -24.97 4.36
N GLU A 479 43.00 -23.69 4.01
CA GLU A 479 43.23 -22.57 4.91
C GLU A 479 42.38 -22.65 6.21
N LEU A 480 41.21 -23.27 6.14
CA LEU A 480 40.31 -23.52 7.27
C LEU A 480 40.62 -24.84 8.02
N GLY A 481 41.64 -25.60 7.61
CA GLY A 481 41.97 -26.89 8.18
C GLY A 481 40.98 -28.01 7.87
N ILE A 482 40.23 -27.90 6.74
CA ILE A 482 39.24 -28.88 6.30
C ILE A 482 39.77 -29.62 5.08
N GLU A 483 39.89 -30.92 5.18
CA GLU A 483 40.37 -31.77 4.07
C GLU A 483 39.21 -32.48 3.37
N PRO A 484 39.23 -32.59 2.03
CA PRO A 484 38.20 -33.30 1.29
C PRO A 484 38.25 -34.80 1.58
N GLN A 485 37.11 -35.38 1.91
CA GLN A 485 36.98 -36.82 2.16
C GLN A 485 36.59 -37.62 0.92
N ASN A 486 35.89 -36.99 -0.03
CA ASN A 486 35.37 -37.64 -1.24
C ASN A 486 35.86 -36.95 -2.51
N LEU A 487 37.11 -37.20 -2.90
CA LEU A 487 37.72 -36.68 -4.14
C LEU A 487 37.19 -37.34 -5.43
N LYS A 488 36.27 -38.31 -5.37
CA LYS A 488 36.02 -39.24 -6.49
C LYS A 488 34.55 -39.40 -6.92
N THR A 489 33.64 -38.54 -6.70
CA THR A 489 32.30 -38.76 -7.27
C THR A 489 31.50 -37.49 -7.60
N LEU A 490 32.00 -36.65 -8.46
CA LEU A 490 31.07 -35.79 -9.21
C LEU A 490 31.41 -35.89 -10.70
N ASN A 491 30.79 -36.90 -11.35
CA ASN A 491 30.74 -36.99 -12.80
C ASN A 491 30.24 -35.69 -13.39
N ARG A 492 31.03 -35.12 -14.28
CA ARG A 492 30.67 -34.04 -15.20
C ARG A 492 29.37 -34.41 -15.91
N LYS A 493 28.26 -33.74 -15.54
CA LYS A 493 27.04 -33.68 -16.35
C LYS A 493 26.79 -32.25 -16.74
#